data_ea5c2a6a461660f09f48099764714c65
#
_entry.id   ea5c2a6a461660f09f48099764714c65
#
_cell.length_a   1.000
_cell.length_b   1.000
_cell.length_c   1.000
_cell.angle_alpha   90.00
_cell.angle_beta   90.00
_cell.angle_gamma   90.00
#
_symmetry.space_group_name_H-M   'P 1'
#
loop_
_entity.id
_entity.type
_entity.pdbx_description
1 polymer ?
#
loop_
_entity_poly.entity_id
_entity_poly.type
_entity_poly.pdbx_seq_one_letter_code
_entity_poly.pdbx_strand_id
1 'polypeptide(L)'
;MYGVCLRYAGNADNAQDILQDGFIKVFRKLDSFRREGSFEGWVRRIFVNTAIEHFRRKNYLQPVTEREESTIESKTLSALDGMNEKDILKLVQELSPGYRTVFNLYVVEGYTHKEIASMLDITEGTSKSQLSRAKVILQDMIRQHISIEK
;
A
#
# COMPACT_ATOMS: atom_id res chain seq x y z
N MET A 1 -11.96 -6.89 4.98
CA MET A 1 -11.52 -6.43 3.64
C MET A 1 -11.58 -4.91 3.46
N TYR A 2 -12.53 -4.18 4.03
CA TYR A 2 -12.57 -2.71 3.89
C TYR A 2 -11.28 -2.02 4.39
N GLY A 3 -10.71 -2.46 5.52
CA GLY A 3 -9.43 -1.95 6.01
C GLY A 3 -8.25 -2.17 5.04
N VAL A 4 -8.27 -3.27 4.28
CA VAL A 4 -7.29 -3.49 3.20
C VAL A 4 -7.50 -2.44 2.11
N CYS A 5 -8.74 -2.22 1.66
CA CYS A 5 -9.05 -1.22 0.64
C CYS A 5 -8.64 0.19 1.07
N LEU A 6 -8.91 0.58 2.32
CA LEU A 6 -8.54 1.89 2.87
C LEU A 6 -7.02 2.15 2.84
N ARG A 7 -6.20 1.14 3.11
CA ARG A 7 -4.74 1.27 3.08
C ARG A 7 -4.20 1.63 1.69
N TYR A 8 -4.84 1.14 0.64
CA TYR A 8 -4.41 1.42 -0.74
C TYR A 8 -5.09 2.65 -1.34
N ALA A 9 -6.33 2.94 -0.97
CA ALA A 9 -7.18 3.90 -1.66
C ALA A 9 -6.87 5.38 -1.39
N GLY A 10 -6.35 5.73 -0.23
CA GLY A 10 -6.09 7.11 0.20
C GLY A 10 -7.34 7.91 0.62
N ASN A 11 -8.55 7.46 0.28
CA ASN A 11 -9.82 8.02 0.74
C ASN A 11 -10.94 6.97 0.73
N ALA A 12 -12.06 7.29 1.39
CA ALA A 12 -13.18 6.38 1.57
C ALA A 12 -13.88 6.01 0.25
N ASP A 13 -14.04 6.96 -0.68
CA ASP A 13 -14.74 6.72 -1.95
C ASP A 13 -13.99 5.72 -2.81
N ASN A 14 -12.69 5.92 -2.98
CA ASN A 14 -11.84 4.97 -3.70
C ASN A 14 -11.78 3.60 -2.99
N ALA A 15 -11.83 3.58 -1.66
CA ALA A 15 -11.87 2.33 -0.90
C ALA A 15 -13.16 1.54 -1.15
N GLN A 16 -14.29 2.22 -1.27
CA GLN A 16 -15.57 1.61 -1.60
C GLN A 16 -15.58 1.04 -3.01
N ASP A 17 -14.99 1.74 -3.99
CA ASP A 17 -14.86 1.25 -5.36
C ASP A 17 -14.02 -0.04 -5.41
N ILE A 18 -12.87 -0.05 -4.72
CA ILE A 18 -12.02 -1.25 -4.63
C ILE A 18 -12.77 -2.39 -3.91
N LEU A 19 -13.53 -2.06 -2.86
CA LEU A 19 -14.31 -3.03 -2.10
C LEU A 19 -15.36 -3.71 -2.98
N GLN A 20 -16.12 -2.93 -3.74
CA GLN A 20 -17.15 -3.43 -4.63
C GLN A 20 -16.55 -4.30 -5.74
N ASP A 21 -15.53 -3.83 -6.43
CA ASP A 21 -14.85 -4.59 -7.47
C ASP A 21 -14.21 -5.87 -6.93
N GLY A 22 -13.64 -5.80 -5.72
CA GLY A 22 -13.07 -6.95 -5.04
C GLY A 22 -14.11 -8.04 -4.75
N PHE A 23 -15.27 -7.68 -4.22
CA PHE A 23 -16.36 -8.65 -3.98
C PHE A 23 -16.90 -9.25 -5.27
N ILE A 24 -17.09 -8.45 -6.32
CA ILE A 24 -17.48 -8.97 -7.64
C ILE A 24 -16.50 -10.05 -8.12
N LYS A 25 -15.19 -9.80 -7.96
CA LYS A 25 -14.15 -10.78 -8.34
C LYS A 25 -14.15 -12.02 -7.44
N VAL A 26 -14.36 -11.86 -6.14
CA VAL A 26 -14.48 -12.99 -5.21
C VAL A 26 -15.61 -13.90 -5.64
N PHE A 27 -16.81 -13.35 -5.87
CA PHE A 27 -17.97 -14.16 -6.28
C PHE A 27 -17.77 -14.84 -7.63
N ARG A 28 -17.19 -14.15 -8.61
CA ARG A 28 -16.89 -14.74 -9.93
C ARG A 28 -15.86 -15.86 -9.88
N LYS A 29 -14.96 -15.83 -8.90
CA LYS A 29 -13.85 -16.78 -8.76
C LYS A 29 -14.08 -17.82 -7.65
N LEU A 30 -15.23 -17.80 -6.99
CA LEU A 30 -15.50 -18.63 -5.82
C LEU A 30 -15.31 -20.13 -6.13
N ASP A 31 -15.76 -20.58 -7.29
CA ASP A 31 -15.62 -21.99 -7.73
C ASP A 31 -14.15 -22.38 -7.98
N SER A 32 -13.26 -21.40 -8.19
CA SER A 32 -11.83 -21.64 -8.40
C SER A 32 -11.03 -21.78 -7.10
N PHE A 33 -11.66 -21.58 -5.94
CA PHE A 33 -11.00 -21.76 -4.65
C PHE A 33 -10.78 -23.24 -4.38
N ARG A 34 -9.50 -23.66 -4.45
CA ARG A 34 -9.10 -25.07 -4.33
C ARG A 34 -9.08 -25.61 -2.90
N ARG A 35 -9.44 -24.80 -1.89
CA ARG A 35 -9.33 -25.12 -0.45
C ARG A 35 -7.91 -25.48 0.00
N GLU A 36 -6.91 -25.09 -0.77
CA GLU A 36 -5.50 -25.18 -0.44
C GLU A 36 -5.10 -23.90 0.30
N GLY A 37 -5.16 -23.92 1.64
CA GLY A 37 -4.88 -22.76 2.48
C GLY A 37 -6.12 -22.00 2.98
N SER A 38 -5.88 -20.82 3.57
CA SER A 38 -6.92 -20.00 4.19
C SER A 38 -7.81 -19.33 3.14
N PHE A 39 -9.12 -19.45 3.28
CA PHE A 39 -10.09 -18.72 2.46
C PHE A 39 -9.91 -17.21 2.61
N GLU A 40 -9.67 -16.73 3.83
CA GLU A 40 -9.41 -15.31 4.08
C GLU A 40 -8.17 -14.81 3.34
N GLY A 41 -7.08 -15.57 3.33
CA GLY A 41 -5.86 -15.26 2.58
C GLY A 41 -6.08 -15.21 1.07
N TRP A 42 -6.89 -16.13 0.55
CA TRP A 42 -7.28 -16.13 -0.86
C TRP A 42 -8.12 -14.89 -1.22
N VAL A 43 -9.12 -14.55 -0.41
CA VAL A 43 -9.93 -13.34 -0.58
C VAL A 43 -9.05 -12.09 -0.49
N ARG A 44 -8.19 -11.99 0.53
CA ARG A 44 -7.26 -10.87 0.72
C ARG A 44 -6.40 -10.64 -0.53
N ARG A 45 -5.86 -11.70 -1.12
CA ARG A 45 -5.06 -11.62 -2.36
C ARG A 45 -5.85 -11.04 -3.53
N ILE A 46 -7.15 -11.38 -3.65
CA ILE A 46 -8.02 -10.79 -4.68
C ILE A 46 -8.18 -9.29 -4.44
N PHE A 47 -8.37 -8.85 -3.19
CA PHE A 47 -8.52 -7.43 -2.85
C PHE A 47 -7.23 -6.63 -3.08
N VAL A 48 -6.08 -7.16 -2.70
CA VAL A 48 -4.77 -6.53 -2.95
C VAL A 48 -4.55 -6.38 -4.47
N ASN A 49 -4.78 -7.42 -5.25
CA ASN A 49 -4.66 -7.35 -6.70
C ASN A 49 -5.65 -6.34 -7.32
N THR A 50 -6.87 -6.26 -6.80
CA THR A 50 -7.86 -5.27 -7.25
C THR A 50 -7.39 -3.84 -6.95
N ALA A 51 -6.83 -3.60 -5.77
CA ALA A 51 -6.27 -2.30 -5.40
C ALA A 51 -5.09 -1.91 -6.32
N ILE A 52 -4.23 -2.87 -6.66
CA ILE A 52 -3.12 -2.66 -7.62
C ILE A 52 -3.65 -2.29 -9.00
N GLU A 53 -4.69 -2.96 -9.49
CA GLU A 53 -5.32 -2.63 -10.78
C GLU A 53 -5.89 -1.21 -10.77
N HIS A 54 -6.57 -0.80 -9.69
CA HIS A 54 -7.05 0.57 -9.52
C HIS A 54 -5.90 1.58 -9.54
N PHE A 55 -4.80 1.29 -8.85
CA PHE A 55 -3.60 2.11 -8.87
C PHE A 55 -3.00 2.24 -10.27
N ARG A 56 -2.84 1.13 -10.99
CA ARG A 56 -2.31 1.11 -12.36
C ARG A 56 -3.17 1.93 -13.33
N ARG A 57 -4.49 1.78 -13.29
CA ARG A 57 -5.42 2.56 -14.14
C ARG A 57 -5.27 4.06 -13.92
N LYS A 58 -5.13 4.51 -12.66
CA LYS A 58 -4.93 5.93 -12.34
C LYS A 58 -3.58 6.45 -12.82
N ASN A 59 -2.51 5.65 -12.71
CA ASN A 59 -1.18 6.07 -13.11
C ASN A 59 -0.95 6.08 -14.62
N TYR A 60 -1.68 5.27 -15.38
CA TYR A 60 -1.67 5.38 -16.86
C TYR A 60 -2.19 6.73 -17.36
N LEU A 61 -2.92 7.47 -16.52
CA LEU A 61 -3.46 8.78 -16.85
C LEU A 61 -2.57 9.95 -16.36
N GLN A 62 -1.48 9.67 -15.66
CA GLN A 62 -0.53 10.68 -15.20
C GLN A 62 0.89 10.27 -15.60
N PRO A 63 1.63 11.09 -16.38
CA PRO A 63 3.04 10.81 -16.67
C PRO A 63 3.84 10.80 -15.36
N VAL A 64 4.58 9.71 -15.15
CA VAL A 64 5.49 9.55 -14.01
C VAL A 64 6.61 10.58 -14.17
N THR A 65 6.57 11.62 -13.37
CA THR A 65 7.73 12.51 -13.20
C THR A 65 8.73 11.76 -12.32
N GLU A 66 9.76 11.21 -12.96
CA GLU A 66 10.96 10.72 -12.27
C GLU A 66 11.56 11.88 -11.47
N ARG A 67 11.52 11.78 -10.15
CA ARG A 67 12.29 12.65 -9.26
C ARG A 67 13.34 11.81 -8.54
N GLU A 68 14.54 12.28 -8.72
CA GLU A 68 15.87 11.85 -8.29
C GLU A 68 15.97 11.01 -7.01
N GLU A 69 16.88 10.02 -7.11
CA GLU A 69 17.35 9.17 -6.03
C GLU A 69 18.04 9.97 -4.92
N SER A 70 17.57 9.82 -3.71
CA SER A 70 18.41 10.07 -2.53
C SER A 70 18.40 8.84 -1.64
N THR A 71 19.57 8.30 -1.43
CA THR A 71 19.84 7.17 -0.54
C THR A 71 19.74 7.66 0.89
N ILE A 72 18.75 7.18 1.64
CA ILE A 72 18.65 7.47 3.07
C ILE A 72 18.56 6.15 3.83
N GLU A 73 19.49 5.97 4.77
CA GLU A 73 19.64 4.80 5.60
C GLU A 73 18.46 4.59 6.56
N SER A 74 18.13 3.32 6.72
CA SER A 74 17.09 2.81 7.60
C SER A 74 17.44 3.00 9.07
N LYS A 75 16.87 4.01 9.71
CA LYS A 75 16.73 4.07 11.18
C LYS A 75 15.32 4.50 11.54
N THR A 76 14.66 3.68 12.34
CA THR A 76 13.51 3.99 13.19
C THR A 76 12.12 3.57 12.67
N LEU A 77 11.82 2.29 12.85
CA LEU A 77 10.43 1.81 13.02
C LEU A 77 9.96 1.85 14.49
N SER A 78 10.85 2.25 15.43
CA SER A 78 10.55 2.22 16.87
C SER A 78 9.65 3.37 17.37
N ALA A 79 9.33 4.34 16.52
CA ALA A 79 8.45 5.46 16.91
C ALA A 79 6.94 5.13 16.79
N LEU A 80 6.60 3.94 16.29
CA LEU A 80 5.20 3.50 16.14
C LEU A 80 4.60 2.93 17.44
N ASP A 81 5.42 2.67 18.46
CA ASP A 81 5.01 2.00 19.70
C ASP A 81 4.03 2.79 20.60
N GLY A 82 3.62 3.98 20.20
CA GLY A 82 2.64 4.78 20.93
C GLY A 82 1.40 5.18 20.12
N MET A 83 1.36 4.88 18.82
CA MET A 83 0.26 5.29 17.94
C MET A 83 -0.78 4.17 17.78
N ASN A 84 -2.06 4.53 17.75
CA ASN A 84 -3.09 3.56 17.45
C ASN A 84 -3.17 3.26 15.93
N GLU A 85 -3.78 2.10 15.59
CA GLU A 85 -3.91 1.64 14.20
C GLU A 85 -4.58 2.68 13.28
N LYS A 86 -5.54 3.44 13.79
CA LYS A 86 -6.27 4.45 13.01
C LYS A 86 -5.39 5.64 12.62
N ASP A 87 -4.51 6.07 13.52
CA ASP A 87 -3.60 7.19 13.25
C ASP A 87 -2.52 6.78 12.26
N ILE A 88 -1.98 5.58 12.40
CA ILE A 88 -1.04 5.01 11.41
C ILE A 88 -1.70 4.92 10.03
N LEU A 89 -2.95 4.45 9.96
CA LEU A 89 -3.69 4.37 8.71
C LEU A 89 -3.85 5.73 8.04
N LYS A 90 -4.16 6.79 8.81
CA LYS A 90 -4.26 8.16 8.29
C LYS A 90 -2.94 8.62 7.66
N LEU A 91 -1.82 8.43 8.37
CA LEU A 91 -0.50 8.81 7.86
C LEU A 91 -0.16 8.06 6.56
N VAL A 92 -0.46 6.76 6.51
CA VAL A 92 -0.27 5.97 5.28
C VAL A 92 -1.15 6.48 4.14
N GLN A 93 -2.39 6.90 4.43
CA GLN A 93 -3.30 7.48 3.43
C GLN A 93 -2.81 8.83 2.88
N GLU A 94 -2.04 9.60 3.64
CA GLU A 94 -1.44 10.87 3.20
C GLU A 94 -0.25 10.69 2.26
N LEU A 95 0.36 9.50 2.20
CA LEU A 95 1.39 9.20 1.22
C LEU A 95 0.86 9.34 -0.21
N SER A 96 1.72 9.76 -1.13
CA SER A 96 1.40 9.69 -2.56
C SER A 96 1.04 8.26 -2.98
N PRO A 97 0.20 8.05 -4.00
CA PRO A 97 -0.26 6.72 -4.38
C PRO A 97 0.85 5.70 -4.62
N GLY A 98 1.97 6.10 -5.24
CA GLY A 98 3.11 5.21 -5.50
C GLY A 98 3.81 4.79 -4.21
N TYR A 99 4.15 5.73 -3.34
CA TYR A 99 4.78 5.45 -2.05
C TYR A 99 3.88 4.60 -1.15
N ARG A 100 2.60 4.91 -1.09
CA ARG A 100 1.60 4.16 -0.33
C ARG A 100 1.48 2.72 -0.81
N THR A 101 1.42 2.51 -2.12
CA THR A 101 1.26 1.18 -2.71
C THR A 101 2.49 0.32 -2.44
N VAL A 102 3.70 0.82 -2.70
CA VAL A 102 4.94 0.08 -2.44
C VAL A 102 5.12 -0.19 -0.95
N PHE A 103 4.83 0.78 -0.07
CA PHE A 103 4.91 0.60 1.37
C PHE A 103 3.98 -0.52 1.85
N ASN A 104 2.72 -0.52 1.44
CA ASN A 104 1.77 -1.56 1.83
C ASN A 104 2.18 -2.94 1.31
N LEU A 105 2.60 -3.05 0.06
CA LEU A 105 3.04 -4.32 -0.52
C LEU A 105 4.25 -4.90 0.19
N TYR A 106 5.23 -4.07 0.53
CA TYR A 106 6.45 -4.53 1.18
C TYR A 106 6.28 -4.76 2.68
N VAL A 107 5.75 -3.76 3.41
CA VAL A 107 5.72 -3.78 4.88
C VAL A 107 4.53 -4.58 5.41
N VAL A 108 3.36 -4.46 4.79
CA VAL A 108 2.13 -5.08 5.30
C VAL A 108 1.89 -6.46 4.67
N GLU A 109 2.06 -6.58 3.35
CA GLU A 109 1.79 -7.84 2.64
C GLU A 109 3.03 -8.74 2.55
N GLY A 110 4.25 -8.22 2.77
CA GLY A 110 5.49 -8.99 2.80
C GLY A 110 6.06 -9.40 1.43
N TYR A 111 5.65 -8.71 0.35
CA TYR A 111 6.21 -8.95 -0.98
C TYR A 111 7.65 -8.44 -1.09
N THR A 112 8.48 -9.17 -1.83
CA THR A 112 9.84 -8.74 -2.18
C THR A 112 9.82 -7.61 -3.22
N HIS A 113 10.89 -6.81 -3.31
CA HIS A 113 11.00 -5.78 -4.35
C HIS A 113 10.90 -6.33 -5.77
N LYS A 114 11.37 -7.56 -5.99
CA LYS A 114 11.25 -8.25 -7.28
C LYS A 114 9.77 -8.53 -7.63
N GLU A 115 9.00 -9.01 -6.68
CA GLU A 115 7.57 -9.26 -6.85
C GLU A 115 6.81 -7.94 -7.05
N ILE A 116 7.10 -6.91 -6.25
CA ILE A 116 6.49 -5.59 -6.35
C ILE A 116 6.80 -4.97 -7.73
N ALA A 117 8.03 -5.06 -8.20
CA ALA A 117 8.44 -4.58 -9.52
C ALA A 117 7.59 -5.21 -10.63
N SER A 118 7.38 -6.54 -10.57
CA SER A 118 6.53 -7.26 -11.51
C SER A 118 5.05 -6.87 -11.38
N MET A 119 4.53 -6.71 -10.16
CA MET A 119 3.13 -6.37 -9.90
C MET A 119 2.77 -4.94 -10.35
N LEU A 120 3.68 -3.99 -10.21
CA LEU A 120 3.46 -2.57 -10.52
C LEU A 120 4.01 -2.14 -11.88
N ASP A 121 4.70 -3.04 -12.59
CA ASP A 121 5.39 -2.73 -13.86
C ASP A 121 6.43 -1.61 -13.71
N ILE A 122 7.27 -1.74 -12.70
CA ILE A 122 8.39 -0.84 -12.37
C ILE A 122 9.68 -1.64 -12.21
N THR A 123 10.82 -0.96 -12.09
CA THR A 123 12.08 -1.63 -11.76
C THR A 123 12.20 -1.94 -10.26
N GLU A 124 13.05 -2.90 -9.88
CA GLU A 124 13.35 -3.16 -8.46
C GLU A 124 13.99 -1.93 -7.80
N GLY A 125 14.82 -1.18 -8.53
CA GLY A 125 15.42 0.07 -8.07
C GLY A 125 14.35 1.10 -7.73
N THR A 126 13.35 1.28 -8.59
CA THR A 126 12.19 2.16 -8.35
C THR A 126 11.42 1.71 -7.12
N SER A 127 11.17 0.41 -6.96
CA SER A 127 10.49 -0.11 -5.77
C SER A 127 11.26 0.19 -4.48
N LYS A 128 12.59 0.01 -4.48
CA LYS A 128 13.47 0.32 -3.34
C LYS A 128 13.47 1.81 -3.01
N SER A 129 13.63 2.67 -4.01
CA SER A 129 13.65 4.12 -3.80
C SER A 129 12.30 4.65 -3.32
N GLN A 130 11.19 4.16 -3.84
CA GLN A 130 9.86 4.53 -3.38
C GLN A 130 9.61 4.10 -1.93
N LEU A 131 10.02 2.89 -1.54
CA LEU A 131 9.93 2.45 -0.15
C LEU A 131 10.76 3.33 0.79
N SER A 132 12.00 3.64 0.40
CA SER A 132 12.88 4.51 1.19
C SER A 132 12.25 5.89 1.41
N ARG A 133 11.74 6.52 0.36
CA ARG A 133 11.06 7.82 0.46
C ARG A 133 9.77 7.76 1.29
N ALA A 134 8.97 6.69 1.11
CA ALA A 134 7.77 6.49 1.93
C ALA A 134 8.11 6.45 3.42
N LYS A 135 9.16 5.73 3.80
CA LYS A 135 9.63 5.64 5.19
C LYS A 135 10.05 7.00 5.75
N VAL A 136 10.80 7.80 4.98
CA VAL A 136 11.24 9.14 5.41
C VAL A 136 10.03 10.05 5.65
N ILE A 137 9.11 10.10 4.69
CA ILE A 137 7.89 10.92 4.81
C ILE A 137 7.07 10.51 6.03
N LEU A 138 6.87 9.20 6.23
CA LEU A 138 6.14 8.70 7.40
C LEU A 138 6.86 9.06 8.72
N GLN A 139 8.17 8.96 8.78
CA GLN A 139 8.94 9.35 9.96
C GLN A 139 8.77 10.83 10.30
N ASP A 140 8.80 11.70 9.30
CA ASP A 140 8.59 13.13 9.48
C ASP A 140 7.17 13.45 9.94
N MET A 141 6.16 12.82 9.36
CA MET A 141 4.77 12.94 9.78
C MET A 141 4.56 12.48 11.23
N ILE A 142 5.16 11.36 11.63
CA ILE A 142 5.10 10.83 12.99
C ILE A 142 5.74 11.80 13.98
N ARG A 143 6.92 12.35 13.66
CA ARG A 143 7.58 13.35 14.51
C ARG A 143 6.73 14.59 14.72
N GLN A 144 6.09 15.07 13.65
CA GLN A 144 5.17 16.22 13.74
C GLN A 144 3.94 15.88 14.60
N HIS A 145 3.37 14.70 14.45
CA HIS A 145 2.20 14.25 15.22
C HIS A 145 2.52 14.19 16.71
N ILE A 146 3.64 13.58 17.10
CA ILE A 146 4.09 13.49 18.50
C ILE A 146 4.41 14.89 19.08
N SER A 147 4.86 15.84 18.26
CA SER A 147 5.18 17.19 18.73
C SER A 147 3.94 18.04 19.02
N ILE A 148 2.80 17.71 18.40
CA ILE A 148 1.52 18.40 18.58
C ILE A 148 0.80 17.90 19.86
N GLU A 149 1.04 16.65 20.26
CA GLU A 149 0.41 16.07 21.48
C GLU A 149 1.15 16.41 22.79
N LYS A 150 2.23 17.17 22.73
CA LYS A 150 2.95 17.71 23.89
C LYS A 150 2.59 19.18 24.14
#